data_ee5e9a6f7d9c4ad7acd5c1b3e7c6d74f
#
_entry.id   ee5e9a6f7d9c4ad7acd5c1b3e7c6d74f
#
_cell.length_a   1.000
_cell.length_b   1.000
_cell.length_c   1.000
_cell.angle_alpha   90.00
_cell.angle_beta   90.00
_cell.angle_gamma   90.00
#
_symmetry.space_group_name_H-M   'P 1'
#
loop_
_entity.id
_entity.type
_entity.pdbx_description
1 polymer ?
#
loop_
_entity_poly.entity_id
_entity_poly.type
_entity_poly.pdbx_seq_one_letter_code
_entity_poly.pdbx_strand_id
1 'polypeptide(L)'
;LKNASIKVDKYKNAISSKIDGLTIKVIGDNYLCSENNSAILYENSITITGGGSLEAECQKNCAIYANKGNLTIDDCNIKVKSPEYGIAGFNGETENLVIKNANVTAEGTGKGSICDFATLTLSGCKITEPSGAAFDETMHCVALNGEKVTGKVVIVKDATGINTPATATTTTQQSIYTLSGVR
;
A
#
# COMPACT_ATOMS: atom_id res chain seq x y z
N LEU A 1 -10.15 -13.13 6.20
CA LEU A 1 -11.25 -12.24 6.58
C LEU A 1 -12.27 -12.20 5.45
N LYS A 2 -13.55 -12.32 5.78
CA LYS A 2 -14.64 -12.22 4.79
C LYS A 2 -15.79 -11.44 5.41
N ASN A 3 -15.95 -10.19 4.99
CA ASN A 3 -16.93 -9.26 5.55
C ASN A 3 -16.89 -9.24 7.11
N ALA A 4 -15.66 -9.25 7.63
CA ALA A 4 -15.43 -9.37 9.07
C ALA A 4 -15.40 -7.97 9.73
N SER A 5 -16.02 -7.86 10.90
CA SER A 5 -15.90 -6.68 11.75
C SER A 5 -15.43 -7.11 13.14
N ILE A 6 -14.22 -6.70 13.49
CA ILE A 6 -13.59 -7.05 14.77
C ILE A 6 -13.23 -5.76 15.50
N LYS A 7 -13.85 -5.55 16.64
CA LYS A 7 -13.53 -4.45 17.56
C LYS A 7 -13.06 -5.04 18.87
N VAL A 8 -11.96 -4.53 19.38
CA VAL A 8 -11.39 -5.00 20.64
C VAL A 8 -11.14 -3.84 21.58
N ASP A 9 -11.28 -4.16 22.86
CA ASP A 9 -11.09 -3.22 23.95
C ASP A 9 -9.61 -2.98 24.26
N LYS A 10 -9.37 -2.27 25.35
CA LYS A 10 -8.05 -1.94 25.90
C LYS A 10 -7.14 -3.16 25.97
N TYR A 11 -5.87 -2.94 25.57
CA TYR A 11 -4.77 -3.91 25.66
C TYR A 11 -4.85 -5.12 24.72
N LYS A 12 -5.73 -5.09 23.73
CA LYS A 12 -5.82 -6.14 22.71
C LYS A 12 -5.56 -5.59 21.31
N ASN A 13 -4.97 -6.42 20.47
CA ASN A 13 -4.92 -6.20 19.03
C ASN A 13 -6.08 -6.95 18.39
N ALA A 14 -6.71 -6.40 17.36
CA ALA A 14 -7.75 -7.13 16.63
C ALA A 14 -7.17 -8.37 15.92
N ILE A 15 -5.96 -8.23 15.41
CA ILE A 15 -5.12 -9.34 14.95
C ILE A 15 -3.74 -9.23 15.58
N SER A 16 -3.25 -10.32 16.17
CA SER A 16 -1.87 -10.46 16.61
C SER A 16 -1.29 -11.76 16.07
N SER A 17 -0.12 -11.69 15.41
CA SER A 17 0.50 -12.87 14.80
C SER A 17 2.00 -12.94 15.10
N LYS A 18 2.45 -14.17 15.40
CA LYS A 18 3.87 -14.55 15.45
C LYS A 18 4.22 -15.58 14.36
N ILE A 19 3.28 -15.86 13.47
CA ILE A 19 3.44 -16.84 12.40
C ILE A 19 4.19 -16.17 11.25
N ASP A 20 5.32 -16.74 10.87
CA ASP A 20 6.06 -16.29 9.71
C ASP A 20 5.37 -16.72 8.40
N GLY A 21 5.36 -15.80 7.42
CA GLY A 21 4.71 -16.04 6.14
C GLY A 21 3.17 -16.09 6.21
N LEU A 22 2.56 -15.61 7.30
CA LEU A 22 1.09 -15.56 7.40
C LEU A 22 0.50 -14.74 6.25
N THR A 23 -0.49 -15.31 5.58
CA THR A 23 -1.30 -14.61 4.59
C THR A 23 -2.67 -14.28 5.16
N ILE A 24 -3.01 -13.00 5.22
CA ILE A 24 -4.32 -12.49 5.57
C ILE A 24 -5.07 -12.21 4.27
N LYS A 25 -5.97 -13.11 3.89
CA LYS A 25 -6.82 -12.92 2.72
C LYS A 25 -8.04 -12.09 3.08
N VAL A 26 -8.23 -10.95 2.41
CA VAL A 26 -9.38 -10.05 2.58
C VAL A 26 -10.37 -10.22 1.43
N ILE A 27 -11.63 -10.53 1.74
CA ILE A 27 -12.72 -10.74 0.79
C ILE A 27 -13.89 -9.88 1.22
N GLY A 28 -14.45 -9.08 0.29
CA GLY A 28 -15.47 -8.09 0.63
C GLY A 28 -14.92 -7.00 1.55
N ASP A 29 -15.75 -6.41 2.39
CA ASP A 29 -15.39 -5.29 3.24
C ASP A 29 -15.10 -5.76 4.67
N ASN A 30 -13.92 -5.44 5.16
CA ASN A 30 -13.47 -5.86 6.48
C ASN A 30 -13.08 -4.65 7.32
N TYR A 31 -13.37 -4.71 8.61
CA TYR A 31 -13.07 -3.67 9.58
C TYR A 31 -12.41 -4.24 10.82
N LEU A 32 -11.29 -3.65 11.21
CA LEU A 32 -10.55 -4.00 12.43
C LEU A 32 -10.34 -2.72 13.25
N CYS A 33 -10.63 -2.78 14.53
CA CYS A 33 -10.41 -1.65 15.42
C CYS A 33 -9.84 -2.10 16.77
N SER A 34 -8.86 -1.35 17.26
CA SER A 34 -8.33 -1.48 18.62
C SER A 34 -8.39 -0.13 19.34
N GLU A 35 -8.77 -0.13 20.63
CA GLU A 35 -8.79 1.11 21.40
C GLU A 35 -7.39 1.64 21.73
N ASN A 36 -6.47 0.80 22.19
CA ASN A 36 -5.18 1.27 22.71
C ASN A 36 -3.96 0.67 22.03
N ASN A 37 -4.08 -0.56 21.53
CA ASN A 37 -3.00 -1.26 20.84
C ASN A 37 -3.19 -1.13 19.32
N SER A 38 -2.45 -1.90 18.56
CA SER A 38 -2.61 -1.89 17.10
C SER A 38 -3.84 -2.68 16.65
N ALA A 39 -4.50 -2.26 15.57
CA ALA A 39 -5.49 -3.11 14.94
C ALA A 39 -4.85 -4.40 14.42
N ILE A 40 -3.66 -4.29 13.81
CA ILE A 40 -2.84 -5.43 13.42
C ILE A 40 -1.44 -5.28 14.03
N LEU A 41 -1.01 -6.28 14.79
CA LEU A 41 0.35 -6.44 15.29
C LEU A 41 0.94 -7.73 14.75
N TYR A 42 2.15 -7.70 14.21
CA TYR A 42 2.85 -8.92 13.80
C TYR A 42 4.34 -8.87 14.18
N GLU A 43 4.91 -10.07 14.46
CA GLU A 43 6.30 -10.25 14.86
C GLU A 43 7.15 -10.95 13.80
N ASN A 44 6.54 -11.44 12.72
CA ASN A 44 7.19 -12.08 11.56
C ASN A 44 6.50 -11.62 10.29
N SER A 45 7.08 -11.89 9.14
CA SER A 45 6.57 -11.37 7.86
C SER A 45 5.14 -11.82 7.57
N ILE A 46 4.31 -10.88 7.11
CA ILE A 46 2.93 -11.15 6.71
C ILE A 46 2.61 -10.57 5.34
N THR A 47 1.61 -11.17 4.70
CA THR A 47 1.02 -10.66 3.45
C THR A 47 -0.47 -10.40 3.65
N ILE A 48 -0.95 -9.24 3.23
CA ILE A 48 -2.38 -8.92 3.14
C ILE A 48 -2.75 -8.87 1.66
N THR A 49 -3.73 -9.69 1.25
CA THR A 49 -4.13 -9.82 -0.17
C THR A 49 -5.58 -10.24 -0.30
N GLY A 50 -6.12 -10.36 -1.53
CA GLY A 50 -7.38 -11.04 -1.79
C GLY A 50 -8.46 -10.25 -2.48
N GLY A 51 -8.16 -9.08 -3.05
CA GLY A 51 -9.08 -8.29 -3.88
C GLY A 51 -10.17 -7.52 -3.12
N GLY A 52 -10.31 -7.74 -1.81
CA GLY A 52 -11.27 -7.03 -0.96
C GLY A 52 -10.70 -5.75 -0.34
N SER A 53 -11.45 -5.20 0.62
CA SER A 53 -11.05 -4.03 1.38
C SER A 53 -10.83 -4.36 2.87
N LEU A 54 -9.90 -3.64 3.48
CA LEU A 54 -9.64 -3.67 4.91
C LEU A 54 -9.48 -2.25 5.43
N GLU A 55 -10.36 -1.86 6.34
CA GLU A 55 -10.18 -0.67 7.17
C GLU A 55 -9.66 -1.09 8.54
N ALA A 56 -8.50 -0.55 8.93
CA ALA A 56 -7.87 -0.84 10.21
C ALA A 56 -7.65 0.45 10.99
N GLU A 57 -8.24 0.55 12.16
CA GLU A 57 -8.18 1.74 13.01
C GLU A 57 -7.59 1.43 14.38
N CYS A 58 -6.80 2.36 14.86
CA CYS A 58 -6.41 2.40 16.27
C CYS A 58 -6.74 3.77 16.85
N GLN A 59 -7.27 3.80 18.08
CA GLN A 59 -7.68 5.06 18.69
C GLN A 59 -6.53 5.76 19.46
N LYS A 60 -5.39 5.09 19.68
CA LYS A 60 -4.29 5.66 20.49
C LYS A 60 -2.87 5.38 19.99
N ASN A 61 -2.63 4.32 19.25
CA ASN A 61 -1.28 3.91 18.92
C ASN A 61 -1.07 3.79 17.40
N CYS A 62 -0.88 2.61 16.89
CA CYS A 62 -0.60 2.35 15.47
C CYS A 62 -1.71 1.49 14.86
N ALA A 63 -2.17 1.80 13.64
CA ALA A 63 -3.19 0.97 13.02
C ALA A 63 -2.62 -0.39 12.58
N ILE A 64 -1.49 -0.39 11.85
CA ILE A 64 -0.75 -1.62 11.50
C ILE A 64 0.70 -1.47 11.96
N TYR A 65 1.13 -2.36 12.85
CA TYR A 65 2.46 -2.30 13.44
C TYR A 65 3.27 -3.57 13.20
N ALA A 66 4.42 -3.39 12.56
CA ALA A 66 5.45 -4.41 12.41
C ALA A 66 6.40 -4.35 13.60
N ASN A 67 6.29 -5.27 14.54
CA ASN A 67 7.28 -5.38 15.60
C ASN A 67 8.58 -6.03 15.10
N LYS A 68 8.46 -6.89 14.08
CA LYS A 68 9.54 -7.49 13.27
C LYS A 68 8.94 -8.00 11.97
N GLY A 69 9.80 -8.25 10.98
CA GLY A 69 9.39 -8.86 9.71
C GLY A 69 8.76 -7.87 8.73
N ASN A 70 8.57 -8.32 7.53
CA ASN A 70 8.12 -7.49 6.42
C ASN A 70 6.60 -7.46 6.29
N LEU A 71 6.06 -6.37 5.76
CA LEU A 71 4.66 -6.27 5.33
C LEU A 71 4.59 -6.25 3.81
N THR A 72 3.81 -7.16 3.25
CA THR A 72 3.40 -7.11 1.85
C THR A 72 1.90 -6.84 1.77
N ILE A 73 1.52 -5.83 1.01
CA ILE A 73 0.13 -5.51 0.65
C ILE A 73 0.02 -5.74 -0.85
N ASP A 74 -0.81 -6.69 -1.27
CA ASP A 74 -0.90 -7.12 -2.66
C ASP A 74 -2.34 -7.31 -3.10
N ASP A 75 -2.73 -6.67 -4.21
CA ASP A 75 -4.05 -6.78 -4.84
C ASP A 75 -5.23 -6.64 -3.85
N CYS A 76 -5.23 -5.56 -3.07
CA CYS A 76 -6.33 -5.24 -2.14
C CYS A 76 -6.42 -3.73 -1.88
N ASN A 77 -7.47 -3.31 -1.19
CA ASN A 77 -7.67 -1.93 -0.78
C ASN A 77 -7.50 -1.82 0.73
N ILE A 78 -6.55 -1.02 1.16
CA ILE A 78 -6.23 -0.81 2.58
C ILE A 78 -6.49 0.64 2.97
N LYS A 79 -7.22 0.83 4.04
CA LYS A 79 -7.39 2.13 4.69
C LYS A 79 -7.00 2.00 6.15
N VAL A 80 -6.05 2.80 6.60
CA VAL A 80 -5.62 2.80 7.99
C VAL A 80 -5.70 4.21 8.58
N LYS A 81 -6.09 4.26 9.84
CA LYS A 81 -6.16 5.52 10.57
C LYS A 81 -5.80 5.34 12.04
N SER A 82 -4.98 6.28 12.53
CA SER A 82 -4.57 6.33 13.93
C SER A 82 -4.11 7.75 14.30
N PRO A 83 -4.24 8.14 15.58
CA PRO A 83 -3.69 9.42 16.05
C PRO A 83 -2.16 9.44 16.14
N GLU A 84 -1.48 8.28 16.14
CA GLU A 84 -0.01 8.28 16.15
C GLU A 84 0.56 7.79 14.82
N TYR A 85 0.48 6.49 14.53
CA TYR A 85 1.07 5.88 13.34
C TYR A 85 0.02 5.22 12.47
N GLY A 86 0.02 5.47 11.19
CA GLY A 86 -0.82 4.74 10.23
C GLY A 86 -0.31 3.30 10.04
N ILE A 87 0.76 3.14 9.29
CA ILE A 87 1.49 1.89 9.10
C ILE A 87 2.93 2.14 9.56
N ALA A 88 3.42 1.37 10.51
CA ALA A 88 4.77 1.56 11.02
C ALA A 88 5.53 0.25 11.22
N GLY A 89 6.85 0.32 10.96
CA GLY A 89 7.84 -0.65 11.39
C GLY A 89 8.27 -0.40 12.83
N PHE A 90 9.30 -1.12 13.29
CA PHE A 90 9.81 -0.99 14.66
C PHE A 90 10.84 0.17 14.76
N ASN A 91 11.81 0.21 13.87
CA ASN A 91 12.92 1.16 13.99
C ASN A 91 13.50 1.64 12.64
N GLY A 92 12.93 1.21 11.53
CA GLY A 92 13.43 1.57 10.20
C GLY A 92 14.68 0.81 9.74
N GLU A 93 15.12 -0.21 10.46
CA GLU A 93 16.38 -0.90 10.14
C GLU A 93 16.17 -2.22 9.40
N THR A 94 15.14 -2.97 9.73
CA THR A 94 14.98 -4.36 9.27
C THR A 94 13.67 -4.66 8.56
N GLU A 95 12.61 -3.95 8.90
CA GLU A 95 11.29 -4.19 8.33
C GLU A 95 11.15 -3.49 6.98
N ASN A 96 10.68 -4.23 5.98
CA ASN A 96 10.40 -3.69 4.66
C ASN A 96 8.90 -3.66 4.39
N LEU A 97 8.42 -2.59 3.78
CA LEU A 97 7.06 -2.47 3.29
C LEU A 97 7.04 -2.62 1.77
N VAL A 98 6.25 -3.57 1.29
CA VAL A 98 6.04 -3.80 -0.14
C VAL A 98 4.57 -3.63 -0.47
N ILE A 99 4.25 -2.74 -1.39
CA ILE A 99 2.88 -2.52 -1.86
C ILE A 99 2.83 -2.81 -3.36
N LYS A 100 1.97 -3.76 -3.75
CA LYS A 100 1.84 -4.22 -5.14
C LYS A 100 0.39 -4.15 -5.59
N ASN A 101 0.15 -3.55 -6.75
CA ASN A 101 -1.18 -3.53 -7.38
C ASN A 101 -2.32 -3.23 -6.41
N ALA A 102 -2.08 -2.39 -5.41
CA ALA A 102 -3.00 -2.13 -4.31
C ALA A 102 -3.28 -0.64 -4.15
N ASN A 103 -4.44 -0.32 -3.57
CA ASN A 103 -4.74 1.02 -3.12
C ASN A 103 -4.54 1.09 -1.60
N VAL A 104 -3.77 2.05 -1.15
CA VAL A 104 -3.51 2.25 0.28
C VAL A 104 -3.77 3.70 0.65
N THR A 105 -4.61 3.91 1.66
CA THR A 105 -4.76 5.20 2.32
C THR A 105 -4.28 5.05 3.75
N ALA A 106 -3.25 5.77 4.13
CA ALA A 106 -2.69 5.73 5.48
C ALA A 106 -2.72 7.13 6.11
N GLU A 107 -3.22 7.21 7.33
CA GLU A 107 -3.26 8.43 8.13
C GLU A 107 -2.76 8.15 9.55
N GLY A 108 -1.65 8.80 9.91
CA GLY A 108 -1.08 8.79 11.25
C GLY A 108 -0.76 10.23 11.65
N THR A 109 -1.62 10.86 12.45
CA THR A 109 -1.59 12.31 12.63
C THR A 109 -0.53 12.81 13.61
N GLY A 110 0.04 11.94 14.42
CA GLY A 110 1.02 12.33 15.44
C GLY A 110 2.47 12.05 15.04
N LYS A 111 2.77 10.83 14.61
CA LYS A 111 4.15 10.38 14.44
C LYS A 111 4.50 9.95 13.01
N GLY A 112 3.52 9.71 12.16
CA GLY A 112 3.75 9.43 10.76
C GLY A 112 2.73 8.48 10.14
N SER A 113 2.44 8.70 8.88
CA SER A 113 1.42 7.90 8.17
C SER A 113 1.96 6.57 7.65
N ILE A 114 3.18 6.58 7.10
CA ILE A 114 3.95 5.39 6.73
C ILE A 114 5.39 5.65 7.16
N CYS A 115 5.89 4.93 8.15
CA CYS A 115 7.20 5.22 8.74
C CYS A 115 7.84 4.03 9.45
N ASP A 116 9.10 4.24 9.84
CA ASP A 116 9.92 3.31 10.59
C ASP A 116 10.12 1.95 9.86
N PHE A 117 10.17 2.01 8.50
CA PHE A 117 10.57 0.90 7.63
C PHE A 117 11.96 1.15 7.06
N ALA A 118 12.74 0.09 6.86
CA ALA A 118 14.03 0.16 6.16
C ALA A 118 13.82 0.59 4.69
N THR A 119 12.79 0.05 4.04
CA THR A 119 12.45 0.37 2.66
C THR A 119 10.94 0.40 2.41
N LEU A 120 10.52 1.18 1.41
CA LEU A 120 9.20 1.08 0.79
C LEU A 120 9.37 0.75 -0.69
N THR A 121 8.84 -0.40 -1.10
CA THR A 121 8.80 -0.80 -2.51
C THR A 121 7.38 -0.68 -3.05
N LEU A 122 7.19 0.08 -4.12
CA LEU A 122 5.93 0.21 -4.85
C LEU A 122 6.04 -0.51 -6.20
N SER A 123 5.07 -1.36 -6.52
CA SER A 123 5.00 -2.11 -7.78
C SER A 123 3.58 -2.06 -8.34
N GLY A 124 3.41 -1.48 -9.52
CA GLY A 124 2.10 -1.26 -10.13
C GLY A 124 1.19 -0.33 -9.31
N CYS A 125 1.80 0.57 -8.57
CA CYS A 125 1.13 1.63 -7.79
C CYS A 125 2.11 2.78 -7.51
N LYS A 126 1.56 3.95 -7.12
CA LYS A 126 2.34 5.15 -6.82
C LYS A 126 1.70 5.99 -5.74
N ILE A 127 2.49 6.79 -5.03
CA ILE A 127 1.99 7.82 -4.12
C ILE A 127 1.36 8.94 -4.96
N THR A 128 0.13 9.32 -4.63
CA THR A 128 -0.59 10.41 -5.28
C THR A 128 -0.91 11.57 -4.34
N GLU A 129 -0.98 11.31 -3.04
CA GLU A 129 -1.19 12.33 -2.01
C GLU A 129 -0.26 12.10 -0.82
N PRO A 130 0.36 13.15 -0.29
CA PRO A 130 0.44 14.48 -0.90
C PRO A 130 1.31 14.44 -2.17
N SER A 131 1.00 15.32 -3.12
CA SER A 131 1.75 15.38 -4.39
C SER A 131 3.21 15.69 -4.14
N GLY A 132 4.11 14.89 -4.74
CA GLY A 132 5.56 15.03 -4.58
C GLY A 132 6.12 14.30 -3.34
N ALA A 133 5.28 13.67 -2.51
CA ALA A 133 5.79 12.84 -1.43
C ALA A 133 6.46 11.57 -1.96
N ALA A 134 7.52 11.16 -1.31
CA ALA A 134 8.27 9.95 -1.60
C ALA A 134 8.76 9.31 -0.29
N PHE A 135 9.19 8.06 -0.37
CA PHE A 135 9.86 7.43 0.75
C PHE A 135 11.29 7.99 0.87
N ASP A 136 11.62 8.48 2.05
CA ASP A 136 12.95 8.95 2.40
C ASP A 136 13.67 7.87 3.22
N GLU A 137 14.71 7.29 2.64
CA GLU A 137 15.48 6.20 3.26
C GLU A 137 16.27 6.65 4.49
N THR A 138 16.59 7.93 4.60
CA THR A 138 17.30 8.48 5.77
C THR A 138 16.35 8.71 6.93
N MET A 139 15.14 9.14 6.64
CA MET A 139 14.08 9.36 7.64
C MET A 139 13.24 8.12 7.90
N HIS A 140 13.41 7.06 7.09
CA HIS A 140 12.65 5.81 7.16
C HIS A 140 11.13 6.01 7.09
N CYS A 141 10.67 6.95 6.28
CA CYS A 141 9.25 7.31 6.21
C CYS A 141 8.86 7.91 4.87
N VAL A 142 7.57 7.98 4.60
CA VAL A 142 7.06 8.85 3.54
C VAL A 142 7.20 10.30 3.99
N ALA A 143 7.95 11.06 3.21
CA ALA A 143 8.27 12.46 3.47
C ALA A 143 7.88 13.36 2.30
N LEU A 144 7.68 14.64 2.58
CA LEU A 144 7.46 15.72 1.62
C LEU A 144 8.32 16.92 2.03
N ASN A 145 9.14 17.41 1.09
CA ASN A 145 10.03 18.57 1.33
C ASN A 145 10.96 18.40 2.55
N GLY A 146 11.41 17.18 2.83
CA GLY A 146 12.29 16.88 3.97
C GLY A 146 11.57 16.76 5.32
N GLU A 147 10.25 16.74 5.32
CA GLU A 147 9.45 16.56 6.53
C GLU A 147 8.60 15.28 6.43
N LYS A 148 8.51 14.54 7.54
CA LYS A 148 7.67 13.34 7.66
C LYS A 148 6.20 13.70 7.44
N VAL A 149 5.50 12.93 6.60
CA VAL A 149 4.07 13.12 6.40
C VAL A 149 3.29 12.57 7.59
N THR A 150 2.61 13.46 8.31
CA THR A 150 1.71 13.15 9.43
C THR A 150 0.23 13.32 9.08
N GLY A 151 -0.08 13.54 7.81
CA GLY A 151 -1.44 13.61 7.29
C GLY A 151 -1.74 12.40 6.40
N LYS A 152 -2.75 12.54 5.57
CA LYS A 152 -3.15 11.47 4.66
C LYS A 152 -2.08 11.20 3.58
N VAL A 153 -1.66 9.94 3.49
CA VAL A 153 -0.88 9.40 2.36
C VAL A 153 -1.79 8.50 1.54
N VAL A 154 -1.85 8.75 0.23
CA VAL A 154 -2.62 7.92 -0.70
C VAL A 154 -1.68 7.30 -1.73
N ILE A 155 -1.73 5.99 -1.81
CA ILE A 155 -1.06 5.18 -2.83
C ILE A 155 -2.16 4.57 -3.69
N VAL A 156 -2.08 4.78 -4.99
CA VAL A 156 -3.09 4.31 -5.95
C VAL A 156 -2.46 3.27 -6.88
N LYS A 157 -3.17 2.18 -7.06
CA LYS A 157 -2.86 1.19 -8.10
C LYS A 157 -2.83 1.90 -9.45
N ASP A 158 -1.77 1.65 -10.22
CA ASP A 158 -1.72 2.14 -11.58
C ASP A 158 -2.90 1.53 -12.34
N ALA A 159 -3.63 2.38 -13.05
CA ALA A 159 -4.62 1.87 -13.97
C ALA A 159 -3.91 0.87 -14.89
N THR A 160 -4.32 -0.40 -14.84
CA THR A 160 -3.88 -1.36 -15.84
C THR A 160 -4.37 -0.80 -17.17
N GLY A 161 -3.52 -0.01 -17.81
CA GLY A 161 -3.76 0.40 -19.18
C GLY A 161 -3.99 -0.90 -19.92
N ILE A 162 -5.17 -1.06 -20.50
CA ILE A 162 -5.27 -1.85 -21.69
C ILE A 162 -4.10 -1.33 -22.52
N ASN A 163 -3.05 -2.12 -22.69
CA ASN A 163 -2.06 -1.87 -23.71
C ASN A 163 -2.86 -1.90 -25.01
N THR A 164 -3.39 -0.76 -25.40
CA THR A 164 -3.65 -0.53 -26.81
C THR A 164 -2.27 -0.74 -27.43
N PRO A 165 -2.07 -1.80 -28.22
CA PRO A 165 -0.82 -1.95 -28.93
C PRO A 165 -0.64 -0.62 -29.63
N ALA A 166 0.51 0.03 -29.38
CA ALA A 166 0.86 1.20 -30.14
C ALA A 166 0.68 0.81 -31.59
N THR A 167 -0.35 1.37 -32.22
CA THR A 167 -0.54 1.19 -33.65
C THR A 167 0.70 1.80 -34.25
N ALA A 168 1.64 0.94 -34.61
CA ALA A 168 2.77 1.34 -35.40
C ALA A 168 2.14 1.96 -36.63
N THR A 169 2.24 3.27 -36.75
CA THR A 169 1.90 3.98 -37.97
C THR A 169 2.96 3.54 -38.96
N THR A 170 2.72 2.38 -39.58
CA THR A 170 3.45 1.98 -40.77
C THR A 170 2.97 2.93 -41.83
N THR A 171 3.76 3.95 -42.09
CA THR A 171 3.62 4.76 -43.27
C THR A 171 3.89 3.84 -44.46
N THR A 172 2.87 3.16 -44.91
CA THR A 172 2.92 2.41 -46.18
C THR A 172 2.96 3.45 -47.25
N GLN A 173 4.17 3.75 -47.76
CA GLN A 173 4.27 4.38 -49.07
C GLN A 173 3.63 3.43 -50.08
N GLN A 174 2.42 3.71 -50.47
CA GLN A 174 1.82 3.10 -51.62
C GLN A 174 2.55 3.62 -52.86
N SER A 175 3.43 2.79 -53.41
CA SER A 175 3.95 3.00 -54.73
C SER A 175 2.80 2.74 -55.71
N ILE A 176 2.27 3.81 -56.30
CA ILE A 176 1.28 3.72 -57.40
C ILE A 176 2.06 3.34 -58.64
N TYR A 177 1.92 2.08 -59.05
CA TYR A 177 2.39 1.67 -60.38
C TYR A 177 1.28 1.94 -61.39
N THR A 178 1.47 2.92 -62.26
CA THR A 178 0.64 3.09 -63.43
C THR A 178 1.07 2.08 -64.50
N LEU A 179 0.21 1.13 -64.79
CA LEU A 179 0.35 0.28 -65.98
C LEU A 179 -0.02 1.11 -67.20
N SER A 180 0.98 1.69 -67.86
CA SER A 180 0.82 2.21 -69.26
C SER A 180 0.94 1.03 -70.16
N GLY A 181 -0.17 0.56 -70.65
CA GLY A 181 -0.21 -0.35 -71.77
C GLY A 181 0.28 0.36 -73.05
N VAL A 182 1.36 -0.17 -73.58
CA VAL A 182 1.82 0.25 -74.90
C VAL A 182 1.34 -0.80 -75.89
N ARG A 183 0.68 -0.33 -76.97
CA ARG A 183 0.51 -1.10 -78.16
C ARG A 183 1.82 -1.14 -78.95
#